data_3a4bbb6e14ece751eccfe1f64a306b8f
#
_entry.id   3a4bbb6e14ece751eccfe1f64a306b8f
#
_cell.length_a   1.000
_cell.length_b   1.000
_cell.length_c   1.000
_cell.angle_alpha   90.00
_cell.angle_beta   90.00
_cell.angle_gamma   90.00
#
_symmetry.space_group_name_H-M   'P 1'
#
loop_
_entity.id
_entity.type
_entity.pdbx_description
1 polymer ?
#
loop_
_entity_poly.entity_id
_entity_poly.type
_entity_poly.pdbx_seq_one_letter_code
_entity_poly.pdbx_strand_id
1 'polypeptide(L)'
;MARDFSKKFTDSYIHGIKPTNKEQLFSDRDNLYLLVKPTGAKIWRFIYTHPITKKRIKKSFGNYPSIPLAFARDKARIWCGLLAQGVDPVEEERMQQEEQEKKAVTFKELAMLWRDKRLKKGELKEKSIEKAYRRVELYLFDRFNFSRLLAENINLRSFDDALLPIEGTDTCDKLCIAIKQIFDNAIDEGVLENNPFTRLSKRFKKPITKNFPSIPPKELPRVFDKLNLSNAKIATKCLIEFQLLTILRANEAVKIEWSDINWEEKALHIPAERMKGGKRPHSVPLSSQALRILECMREINGHRRFVFTSYIAPWNKPMNSQTVNKTLRDLGFTGELVGHGFRGIASTYLHELDCFSYEAVEWCLSHETRNEVRKAYDKSQKWRSRQEIMQTWGDYVEQCKVQALRMS
;
A
#
# COMPACT_ATOMS: atom_id res chain seq x y z
N MET A 1 18.61 -2.79 -65.75
CA MET A 1 17.68 -3.95 -65.57
C MET A 1 18.30 -4.92 -64.57
N ALA A 2 17.57 -5.31 -63.51
CA ALA A 2 18.04 -6.38 -62.63
C ALA A 2 18.01 -7.71 -63.36
N ARG A 3 19.06 -8.51 -63.27
CA ARG A 3 19.09 -9.87 -63.82
C ARG A 3 18.28 -10.81 -62.93
N ASP A 4 17.34 -11.55 -63.49
CA ASP A 4 16.57 -12.55 -62.72
C ASP A 4 17.38 -13.82 -62.54
N PHE A 5 17.75 -14.09 -61.30
CA PHE A 5 18.51 -15.25 -60.87
C PHE A 5 17.73 -16.14 -59.89
N SER A 6 16.42 -15.99 -59.84
CA SER A 6 15.55 -16.64 -58.82
C SER A 6 15.69 -18.14 -58.72
N LYS A 7 16.01 -18.85 -59.84
CA LYS A 7 16.24 -20.30 -59.88
C LYS A 7 17.64 -20.74 -59.42
N LYS A 8 18.60 -19.80 -59.33
CA LYS A 8 20.01 -20.11 -58.96
C LYS A 8 20.48 -19.44 -57.66
N PHE A 9 19.64 -18.72 -56.96
CA PHE A 9 20.01 -18.02 -55.72
C PHE A 9 20.15 -19.05 -54.59
N THR A 10 21.41 -19.30 -54.23
CA THR A 10 21.82 -20.17 -53.12
C THR A 10 22.83 -19.40 -52.24
N ASP A 11 22.99 -19.77 -50.99
CA ASP A 11 23.99 -19.10 -50.12
C ASP A 11 25.40 -19.17 -50.71
N SER A 12 25.78 -20.32 -51.29
CA SER A 12 27.07 -20.47 -51.95
C SER A 12 27.23 -19.54 -53.15
N TYR A 13 26.17 -19.37 -53.96
CA TYR A 13 26.19 -18.42 -55.06
C TYR A 13 26.32 -16.97 -54.55
N ILE A 14 25.55 -16.59 -53.58
CA ILE A 14 25.58 -15.24 -52.99
C ILE A 14 26.97 -14.98 -52.39
N HIS A 15 27.57 -15.93 -51.71
CA HIS A 15 28.90 -15.79 -51.13
C HIS A 15 29.96 -15.53 -52.24
N GLY A 16 29.85 -16.21 -53.38
CA GLY A 16 30.78 -16.09 -54.54
C GLY A 16 30.64 -14.80 -55.35
N ILE A 17 29.62 -13.99 -55.18
CA ILE A 17 29.45 -12.73 -55.93
C ILE A 17 30.55 -11.74 -55.55
N LYS A 18 31.37 -11.37 -56.57
CA LYS A 18 32.46 -10.35 -56.41
C LYS A 18 31.89 -8.94 -56.64
N PRO A 19 32.30 -7.94 -55.87
CA PRO A 19 31.91 -6.57 -56.11
C PRO A 19 32.51 -6.01 -57.40
N THR A 20 31.85 -5.04 -57.98
CA THR A 20 32.34 -4.27 -59.14
C THR A 20 32.43 -2.77 -58.78
N ASN A 21 32.95 -1.94 -59.66
CA ASN A 21 33.08 -0.49 -59.48
C ASN A 21 31.70 0.24 -59.37
N LYS A 22 30.59 -0.47 -59.62
CA LYS A 22 29.23 0.06 -59.47
C LYS A 22 28.35 -0.86 -58.65
N GLU A 23 27.33 -0.29 -58.03
CA GLU A 23 26.35 -1.07 -57.32
C GLU A 23 25.65 -2.09 -58.25
N GLN A 24 25.54 -3.32 -57.82
CA GLN A 24 24.88 -4.38 -58.56
C GLN A 24 23.61 -4.80 -57.80
N LEU A 25 22.50 -4.89 -58.50
CA LEU A 25 21.24 -5.32 -57.94
C LEU A 25 20.79 -6.64 -58.61
N PHE A 26 20.69 -7.67 -57.77
CA PHE A 26 20.27 -9.01 -58.20
C PHE A 26 18.85 -9.27 -57.70
N SER A 27 17.95 -9.71 -58.60
CA SER A 27 16.58 -10.06 -58.26
C SER A 27 16.48 -11.50 -57.79
N ASP A 28 15.79 -11.73 -56.69
CA ASP A 28 15.31 -13.05 -56.25
C ASP A 28 13.76 -13.08 -56.42
N ARG A 29 13.07 -14.00 -55.82
CA ARG A 29 11.62 -14.10 -55.79
C ARG A 29 10.97 -13.12 -54.77
N ASP A 30 9.67 -12.95 -54.83
CA ASP A 30 8.86 -12.22 -53.83
C ASP A 30 9.35 -10.78 -53.59
N ASN A 31 9.64 -10.04 -54.66
CA ASN A 31 10.15 -8.66 -54.56
C ASN A 31 11.48 -8.49 -53.75
N LEU A 32 12.17 -9.59 -53.50
CA LEU A 32 13.46 -9.60 -52.78
C LEU A 32 14.61 -9.37 -53.75
N TYR A 33 15.53 -8.52 -53.38
CA TYR A 33 16.73 -8.19 -54.15
C TYR A 33 17.96 -8.24 -53.25
N LEU A 34 19.09 -8.62 -53.83
CA LEU A 34 20.39 -8.49 -53.21
C LEU A 34 21.15 -7.31 -53.84
N LEU A 35 21.45 -6.30 -53.05
CA LEU A 35 22.33 -5.21 -53.46
C LEU A 35 23.75 -5.54 -53.06
N VAL A 36 24.70 -5.55 -54.04
CA VAL A 36 26.14 -5.67 -53.81
C VAL A 36 26.77 -4.33 -54.08
N LYS A 37 27.38 -3.75 -53.05
CA LYS A 37 28.07 -2.47 -53.15
C LYS A 37 29.50 -2.64 -53.66
N PRO A 38 30.12 -1.58 -54.19
CA PRO A 38 31.57 -1.63 -54.57
C PRO A 38 32.51 -2.00 -53.43
N THR A 39 32.11 -1.71 -52.17
CA THR A 39 32.81 -2.09 -50.95
C THR A 39 32.79 -3.58 -50.61
N GLY A 40 31.99 -4.39 -51.41
CA GLY A 40 31.76 -5.79 -51.15
C GLY A 40 30.58 -6.08 -50.17
N ALA A 41 30.00 -5.05 -49.59
CA ALA A 41 28.83 -5.23 -48.70
C ALA A 41 27.63 -5.74 -49.51
N LYS A 42 26.98 -6.78 -49.00
CA LYS A 42 25.80 -7.45 -49.55
C LYS A 42 24.58 -7.15 -48.70
N ILE A 43 23.57 -6.51 -49.24
CA ILE A 43 22.42 -5.99 -48.50
C ILE A 43 21.14 -6.51 -49.10
N TRP A 44 20.29 -7.13 -48.29
CA TRP A 44 18.95 -7.49 -48.72
C TRP A 44 18.08 -6.27 -48.84
N ARG A 45 17.38 -6.14 -49.97
CA ARG A 45 16.42 -5.08 -50.24
C ARG A 45 15.09 -5.68 -50.70
N PHE A 46 14.01 -5.14 -50.16
CA PHE A 46 12.67 -5.39 -50.60
C PHE A 46 12.19 -4.16 -51.40
N ILE A 47 11.75 -4.39 -52.63
CA ILE A 47 11.34 -3.29 -53.55
C ILE A 47 9.89 -3.53 -53.95
N TYR A 48 9.02 -2.63 -53.54
CA TYR A 48 7.58 -2.78 -53.79
C TYR A 48 6.94 -1.45 -54.18
N THR A 49 5.69 -1.52 -54.64
CA THR A 49 4.84 -0.35 -54.92
C THR A 49 3.88 -0.19 -53.75
N HIS A 50 3.90 0.98 -53.13
CA HIS A 50 3.01 1.29 -51.98
C HIS A 50 1.54 1.13 -52.39
N PRO A 51 0.71 0.41 -51.65
CA PRO A 51 -0.64 0.06 -52.06
C PRO A 51 -1.54 1.28 -52.29
N ILE A 52 -1.38 2.35 -51.49
CA ILE A 52 -2.18 3.56 -51.58
C ILE A 52 -1.52 4.62 -52.47
N THR A 53 -0.30 5.02 -52.19
CA THR A 53 0.36 6.17 -52.87
C THR A 53 0.93 5.81 -54.23
N LYS A 54 0.96 4.54 -54.61
CA LYS A 54 1.52 3.99 -55.85
C LYS A 54 3.01 4.34 -56.07
N LYS A 55 3.70 4.88 -55.08
CA LYS A 55 5.13 5.17 -55.14
C LYS A 55 5.94 3.89 -54.96
N ARG A 56 7.10 3.81 -55.63
CA ARG A 56 8.04 2.70 -55.51
C ARG A 56 8.92 2.91 -54.27
N ILE A 57 8.86 1.96 -53.32
CA ILE A 57 9.60 1.98 -52.06
C ILE A 57 10.70 0.92 -52.11
N LYS A 58 11.88 1.26 -51.55
CA LYS A 58 13.04 0.38 -51.39
C LYS A 58 13.37 0.28 -49.90
N LYS A 59 13.12 -0.85 -49.29
CA LYS A 59 13.42 -1.08 -47.85
C LYS A 59 14.55 -2.08 -47.70
N SER A 60 15.47 -1.83 -46.76
CA SER A 60 16.54 -2.77 -46.43
C SER A 60 16.04 -3.78 -45.40
N PHE A 61 16.35 -5.08 -45.59
CA PHE A 61 16.09 -6.13 -44.60
C PHE A 61 17.35 -6.45 -43.75
N GLY A 62 18.50 -5.88 -44.12
CA GLY A 62 19.75 -6.08 -43.41
C GLY A 62 20.85 -6.68 -44.30
N ASN A 63 22.00 -6.93 -43.69
CA ASN A 63 23.20 -7.38 -44.41
C ASN A 63 23.31 -8.91 -44.43
N TYR A 64 23.72 -9.44 -45.57
CA TYR A 64 24.19 -10.82 -45.67
C TYR A 64 25.66 -10.88 -45.28
N PRO A 65 26.16 -11.91 -44.51
CA PRO A 65 25.43 -13.11 -44.08
C PRO A 65 24.68 -12.97 -42.74
N SER A 66 24.70 -11.83 -42.05
CA SER A 66 24.00 -11.64 -40.77
C SER A 66 22.51 -11.99 -40.87
N ILE A 67 21.89 -11.67 -42.02
CA ILE A 67 20.55 -12.13 -42.38
C ILE A 67 20.72 -13.22 -43.47
N PRO A 68 20.49 -14.50 -43.15
CA PRO A 68 20.55 -15.57 -44.11
C PRO A 68 19.50 -15.50 -45.22
N LEU A 69 19.74 -16.11 -46.37
CA LEU A 69 18.84 -16.14 -47.49
C LEU A 69 17.42 -16.64 -47.11
N ALA A 70 17.36 -17.73 -46.34
CA ALA A 70 16.09 -18.32 -45.90
C ALA A 70 15.25 -17.30 -45.14
N PHE A 71 15.83 -16.60 -44.16
CA PHE A 71 15.16 -15.58 -43.37
C PHE A 71 14.68 -14.38 -44.25
N ALA A 72 15.55 -13.90 -45.17
CA ALA A 72 15.19 -12.82 -46.07
C ALA A 72 14.00 -13.18 -46.97
N ARG A 73 13.95 -14.41 -47.44
CA ARG A 73 12.84 -14.94 -48.26
C ARG A 73 11.56 -15.09 -47.46
N ASP A 74 11.61 -15.59 -46.24
CA ASP A 74 10.43 -15.72 -45.38
C ASP A 74 9.84 -14.36 -45.03
N LYS A 75 10.69 -13.37 -44.71
CA LYS A 75 10.24 -11.99 -44.49
C LYS A 75 9.63 -11.39 -45.77
N ALA A 76 10.25 -11.61 -46.94
CA ALA A 76 9.71 -11.13 -48.23
C ALA A 76 8.34 -11.73 -48.53
N ARG A 77 8.14 -13.02 -48.27
CA ARG A 77 6.86 -13.72 -48.44
C ARG A 77 5.76 -13.13 -47.55
N ILE A 78 6.06 -12.89 -46.26
CA ILE A 78 5.13 -12.25 -45.33
C ILE A 78 4.73 -10.87 -45.84
N TRP A 79 5.71 -10.06 -46.27
CA TRP A 79 5.46 -8.71 -46.78
C TRP A 79 4.65 -8.71 -48.11
N CYS A 80 4.87 -9.68 -48.98
CA CYS A 80 4.04 -9.87 -50.18
C CYS A 80 2.60 -10.22 -49.81
N GLY A 81 2.38 -11.02 -48.78
CA GLY A 81 1.06 -11.33 -48.25
C GLY A 81 0.30 -10.09 -47.78
N LEU A 82 0.97 -9.20 -47.02
CA LEU A 82 0.41 -7.94 -46.55
C LEU A 82 0.06 -7.01 -47.75
N LEU A 83 0.95 -6.90 -48.73
CA LEU A 83 0.72 -6.11 -49.95
C LEU A 83 -0.46 -6.64 -50.77
N ALA A 84 -0.67 -7.96 -50.84
CA ALA A 84 -1.82 -8.55 -51.51
C ALA A 84 -3.15 -8.22 -50.80
N GLN A 85 -3.11 -7.94 -49.51
CA GLN A 85 -4.25 -7.48 -48.71
C GLN A 85 -4.40 -5.95 -48.73
N GLY A 86 -3.55 -5.23 -49.46
CA GLY A 86 -3.59 -3.77 -49.57
C GLY A 86 -2.95 -3.04 -48.37
N VAL A 87 -2.24 -3.76 -47.52
CA VAL A 87 -1.57 -3.22 -46.31
C VAL A 87 -0.11 -2.89 -46.62
N ASP A 88 0.37 -1.70 -46.20
CA ASP A 88 1.78 -1.36 -46.32
C ASP A 88 2.60 -2.05 -45.19
N PRO A 89 3.55 -2.95 -45.55
CA PRO A 89 4.32 -3.70 -44.55
C PRO A 89 5.15 -2.85 -43.62
N VAL A 90 5.60 -1.67 -44.07
CA VAL A 90 6.39 -0.75 -43.23
C VAL A 90 5.51 -0.09 -42.17
N GLU A 91 4.31 0.28 -42.55
CA GLU A 91 3.32 0.87 -41.64
C GLU A 91 2.84 -0.17 -40.62
N GLU A 92 2.61 -1.40 -41.08
CA GLU A 92 2.24 -2.52 -40.19
C GLU A 92 3.33 -2.82 -39.14
N GLU A 93 4.60 -2.92 -39.55
CA GLU A 93 5.71 -3.07 -38.61
C GLU A 93 5.79 -1.90 -37.64
N ARG A 94 5.55 -0.68 -38.10
CA ARG A 94 5.54 0.52 -37.22
C ARG A 94 4.40 0.44 -36.20
N MET A 95 3.20 0.09 -36.66
CA MET A 95 2.05 -0.06 -35.75
C MET A 95 2.26 -1.16 -34.71
N GLN A 96 2.83 -2.29 -35.11
CA GLN A 96 3.17 -3.38 -34.19
C GLN A 96 4.24 -2.97 -33.18
N GLN A 97 5.27 -2.21 -33.60
CA GLN A 97 6.28 -1.65 -32.69
C GLN A 97 5.67 -0.62 -31.73
N GLU A 98 4.85 0.30 -32.20
CA GLU A 98 4.15 1.27 -31.36
C GLU A 98 3.20 0.59 -30.36
N GLU A 99 2.55 -0.49 -30.77
CA GLU A 99 1.70 -1.28 -29.87
C GLU A 99 2.52 -2.02 -28.81
N GLN A 100 3.68 -2.58 -29.18
CA GLN A 100 4.61 -3.19 -28.23
C GLN A 100 5.21 -2.16 -27.27
N GLU A 101 5.59 -0.98 -27.76
CA GLU A 101 6.10 0.11 -26.91
C GLU A 101 5.02 0.65 -25.97
N LYS A 102 3.76 0.75 -26.40
CA LYS A 102 2.62 1.10 -25.52
C LYS A 102 2.35 0.05 -24.46
N LYS A 103 2.64 -1.21 -24.71
CA LYS A 103 2.54 -2.32 -23.74
C LYS A 103 3.75 -2.42 -22.79
N ALA A 104 4.83 -1.72 -23.07
CA ALA A 104 6.08 -1.75 -22.29
C ALA A 104 6.02 -0.89 -21.02
N VAL A 105 4.97 -1.07 -20.21
CA VAL A 105 4.80 -0.33 -18.94
C VAL A 105 5.59 -1.00 -17.83
N THR A 106 6.33 -0.22 -17.06
CA THR A 106 7.10 -0.71 -15.92
C THR A 106 6.21 -0.93 -14.69
N PHE A 107 6.64 -1.79 -13.79
CA PHE A 107 5.94 -2.01 -12.51
C PHE A 107 5.84 -0.73 -11.67
N LYS A 108 6.84 0.16 -11.75
CA LYS A 108 6.80 1.46 -11.08
C LYS A 108 5.67 2.33 -11.61
N GLU A 109 5.50 2.41 -12.92
CA GLU A 109 4.41 3.19 -13.54
C GLU A 109 3.05 2.65 -13.13
N LEU A 110 2.85 1.32 -13.11
CA LEU A 110 1.62 0.71 -12.60
C LEU A 110 1.37 1.04 -11.13
N ALA A 111 2.41 1.00 -10.30
CA ALA A 111 2.28 1.33 -8.88
C ALA A 111 1.95 2.81 -8.65
N MET A 112 2.50 3.72 -9.47
CA MET A 112 2.17 5.15 -9.44
C MET A 112 0.73 5.39 -9.89
N LEU A 113 0.30 4.77 -10.98
CA LEU A 113 -1.08 4.85 -11.48
C LEU A 113 -2.09 4.38 -10.41
N TRP A 114 -1.81 3.25 -9.75
CA TRP A 114 -2.61 2.74 -8.64
C TRP A 114 -2.68 3.72 -7.46
N ARG A 115 -1.55 4.32 -7.05
CA ARG A 115 -1.50 5.32 -5.98
C ARG A 115 -2.35 6.54 -6.33
N ASP A 116 -2.14 7.11 -7.52
CA ASP A 116 -2.77 8.35 -7.96
C ASP A 116 -4.29 8.18 -8.13
N LYS A 117 -4.74 7.03 -8.65
CA LYS A 117 -6.17 6.69 -8.73
C LYS A 117 -6.82 6.61 -7.35
N ARG A 118 -6.14 6.02 -6.36
CA ARG A 118 -6.64 5.93 -4.98
C ARG A 118 -6.69 7.29 -4.29
N LEU A 119 -5.72 8.16 -4.56
CA LEU A 119 -5.74 9.54 -4.07
C LEU A 119 -6.92 10.31 -4.66
N LYS A 120 -7.17 10.18 -5.96
CA LYS A 120 -8.32 10.82 -6.64
C LYS A 120 -9.68 10.32 -6.11
N LYS A 121 -9.82 9.02 -5.82
CA LYS A 121 -11.06 8.47 -5.26
C LYS A 121 -11.40 8.98 -3.87
N GLY A 122 -10.43 9.38 -3.06
CA GLY A 122 -10.65 9.95 -1.72
C GLY A 122 -11.27 8.98 -0.69
N GLU A 123 -11.40 7.69 -1.00
CA GLU A 123 -12.02 6.68 -0.11
C GLU A 123 -11.17 6.38 1.14
N LEU A 124 -9.86 6.62 1.06
CA LEU A 124 -8.91 6.41 2.13
C LEU A 124 -8.15 7.69 2.45
N LYS A 125 -7.70 7.81 3.70
CA LYS A 125 -6.83 8.91 4.10
C LYS A 125 -5.51 8.84 3.30
N GLU A 126 -5.11 9.95 2.70
CA GLU A 126 -3.88 10.10 1.90
C GLU A 126 -2.67 9.43 2.57
N LYS A 127 -2.45 9.70 3.87
CA LYS A 127 -1.37 9.08 4.66
C LYS A 127 -1.38 7.55 4.63
N SER A 128 -2.54 6.92 4.47
CA SER A 128 -2.64 5.45 4.39
C SER A 128 -2.23 4.94 3.02
N ILE A 129 -2.57 5.68 1.96
CA ILE A 129 -2.19 5.38 0.58
C ILE A 129 -0.68 5.53 0.43
N GLU A 130 -0.12 6.66 0.87
CA GLU A 130 1.31 6.92 0.83
C GLU A 130 2.12 5.88 1.62
N LYS A 131 1.62 5.46 2.79
CA LYS A 131 2.25 4.39 3.57
C LYS A 131 2.24 3.04 2.84
N ALA A 132 1.19 2.74 2.10
CA ALA A 132 1.11 1.52 1.30
C ALA A 132 2.07 1.59 0.10
N TYR A 133 2.11 2.70 -0.61
CA TYR A 133 3.02 2.94 -1.71
C TYR A 133 4.49 2.91 -1.26
N ARG A 134 4.82 3.61 -0.16
CA ARG A 134 6.17 3.61 0.42
C ARG A 134 6.67 2.20 0.80
N ARG A 135 5.76 1.31 1.20
CA ARG A 135 6.10 -0.10 1.45
C ARG A 135 6.50 -0.81 0.16
N VAL A 136 5.79 -0.57 -0.95
CA VAL A 136 6.15 -1.10 -2.27
C VAL A 136 7.53 -0.58 -2.70
N GLU A 137 7.77 0.73 -2.56
CA GLU A 137 9.07 1.32 -2.87
C GLU A 137 10.19 0.64 -2.08
N LEU A 138 10.08 0.62 -0.75
CA LEU A 138 11.13 0.12 0.14
C LEU A 138 11.46 -1.35 -0.08
N TYR A 139 10.44 -2.18 -0.28
CA TYR A 139 10.63 -3.63 -0.35
C TYR A 139 10.82 -4.16 -1.77
N LEU A 140 10.32 -3.49 -2.79
CA LEU A 140 10.39 -3.96 -4.16
C LEU A 140 11.31 -3.08 -5.03
N PHE A 141 11.21 -1.76 -4.97
CA PHE A 141 12.02 -0.90 -5.82
C PHE A 141 13.46 -0.77 -5.31
N ASP A 142 13.63 -0.36 -4.05
CA ASP A 142 14.95 -0.06 -3.49
C ASP A 142 15.81 -1.32 -3.33
N ARG A 143 15.22 -2.45 -2.95
CA ARG A 143 15.96 -3.68 -2.64
C ARG A 143 16.11 -4.64 -3.82
N PHE A 144 15.12 -4.72 -4.71
CA PHE A 144 15.06 -5.75 -5.76
C PHE A 144 14.90 -5.18 -7.17
N ASN A 145 15.01 -3.85 -7.33
CA ASN A 145 15.00 -3.15 -8.61
C ASN A 145 13.77 -3.40 -9.49
N PHE A 146 12.62 -3.75 -8.89
CA PHE A 146 11.36 -3.94 -9.61
C PHE A 146 10.88 -2.69 -10.35
N SER A 147 11.38 -1.52 -9.98
CA SER A 147 11.02 -0.24 -10.60
C SER A 147 11.24 -0.21 -12.11
N ARG A 148 12.22 -0.98 -12.62
CA ARG A 148 12.62 -1.02 -14.03
C ARG A 148 12.08 -2.25 -14.78
N LEU A 149 11.48 -3.20 -14.10
CA LEU A 149 10.95 -4.41 -14.72
C LEU A 149 9.67 -4.05 -15.50
N LEU A 150 9.58 -4.54 -16.73
CA LEU A 150 8.35 -4.46 -17.50
C LEU A 150 7.28 -5.35 -16.85
N ALA A 151 6.07 -4.84 -16.77
CA ALA A 151 4.97 -5.54 -16.08
C ALA A 151 4.68 -6.92 -16.69
N GLU A 152 4.80 -7.07 -17.99
CA GLU A 152 4.62 -8.33 -18.73
C GLU A 152 5.68 -9.40 -18.39
N ASN A 153 6.88 -8.98 -17.99
CA ASN A 153 7.98 -9.87 -17.63
C ASN A 153 7.94 -10.33 -16.16
N ILE A 154 7.00 -9.80 -15.35
CA ILE A 154 6.85 -10.16 -13.97
C ILE A 154 5.91 -11.36 -13.84
N ASN A 155 6.41 -12.44 -13.24
CA ASN A 155 5.65 -13.64 -12.95
C ASN A 155 5.57 -13.92 -11.45
N LEU A 156 4.84 -14.97 -11.05
CA LEU A 156 4.64 -15.30 -9.64
C LEU A 156 5.96 -15.54 -8.87
N ARG A 157 6.99 -16.08 -9.56
CA ARG A 157 8.30 -16.36 -8.92
C ARG A 157 9.14 -15.10 -8.75
N SER A 158 8.90 -14.08 -9.56
CA SER A 158 9.65 -12.81 -9.46
C SER A 158 9.60 -12.19 -8.07
N PHE A 159 8.53 -12.43 -7.31
CA PHE A 159 8.36 -11.89 -5.95
C PHE A 159 8.92 -12.81 -4.85
N ASP A 160 9.36 -14.03 -5.16
CA ASP A 160 9.79 -14.99 -4.14
C ASP A 160 11.01 -14.46 -3.36
N ASP A 161 12.04 -13.95 -4.04
CA ASP A 161 13.24 -13.40 -3.39
C ASP A 161 12.93 -12.21 -2.46
N ALA A 162 11.94 -11.40 -2.83
CA ALA A 162 11.55 -10.23 -2.05
C ALA A 162 10.64 -10.57 -0.86
N LEU A 163 9.77 -11.58 -0.99
CA LEU A 163 8.70 -11.86 -0.03
C LEU A 163 8.98 -13.04 0.90
N LEU A 164 9.73 -14.08 0.45
CA LEU A 164 10.09 -15.22 1.31
C LEU A 164 10.82 -14.81 2.60
N PRO A 165 11.81 -13.87 2.57
CA PRO A 165 12.51 -13.47 3.79
C PRO A 165 11.62 -12.79 4.85
N ILE A 166 10.45 -12.30 4.44
CA ILE A 166 9.47 -11.63 5.32
C ILE A 166 8.16 -12.41 5.43
N GLU A 167 8.15 -13.67 5.00
CA GLU A 167 6.99 -14.55 5.10
C GLU A 167 6.46 -14.62 6.54
N GLY A 168 5.17 -14.74 6.71
CA GLY A 168 4.53 -14.79 8.04
C GLY A 168 4.45 -13.43 8.76
N THR A 169 4.85 -12.33 8.11
CA THR A 169 4.71 -10.98 8.65
C THR A 169 3.52 -10.24 8.03
N ASP A 170 2.96 -9.29 8.79
CA ASP A 170 1.95 -8.34 8.30
C ASP A 170 2.44 -7.51 7.08
N THR A 171 3.74 -7.29 6.98
CA THR A 171 4.36 -6.60 5.84
C THR A 171 4.25 -7.42 4.57
N CYS A 172 4.53 -8.72 4.61
CA CYS A 172 4.38 -9.62 3.48
C CYS A 172 2.93 -9.66 2.99
N ASP A 173 1.97 -9.87 3.91
CA ASP A 173 0.55 -9.92 3.54
C ASP A 173 0.07 -8.61 2.88
N LYS A 174 0.48 -7.45 3.42
CA LYS A 174 0.15 -6.14 2.85
C LYS A 174 0.81 -5.87 1.51
N LEU A 175 2.02 -6.39 1.27
CA LEU A 175 2.67 -6.31 -0.04
C LEU A 175 1.94 -7.17 -1.06
N CYS A 176 1.58 -8.41 -0.73
CA CYS A 176 0.78 -9.27 -1.60
C CYS A 176 -0.55 -8.61 -2.01
N ILE A 177 -1.23 -7.96 -1.05
CA ILE A 177 -2.46 -7.21 -1.31
C ILE A 177 -2.18 -6.02 -2.23
N ALA A 178 -1.12 -5.26 -1.99
CA ALA A 178 -0.76 -4.10 -2.83
C ALA A 178 -0.40 -4.52 -4.26
N ILE A 179 0.42 -5.57 -4.44
CA ILE A 179 0.78 -6.12 -5.74
C ILE A 179 -0.48 -6.51 -6.52
N LYS A 180 -1.36 -7.31 -5.88
CA LYS A 180 -2.64 -7.69 -6.51
C LYS A 180 -3.42 -6.46 -6.95
N GLN A 181 -3.57 -5.44 -6.09
CA GLN A 181 -4.32 -4.23 -6.40
C GLN A 181 -3.69 -3.37 -7.49
N ILE A 182 -2.36 -3.33 -7.59
CA ILE A 182 -1.64 -2.63 -8.66
C ILE A 182 -1.99 -3.26 -10.01
N PHE A 183 -1.96 -4.58 -10.11
CA PHE A 183 -2.29 -5.29 -11.35
C PHE A 183 -3.79 -5.28 -11.66
N ASP A 184 -4.68 -5.38 -10.66
CA ASP A 184 -6.13 -5.19 -10.85
C ASP A 184 -6.41 -3.79 -11.42
N ASN A 185 -5.75 -2.75 -10.90
CA ASN A 185 -5.89 -1.40 -11.40
C ASN A 185 -5.38 -1.25 -12.84
N ALA A 186 -4.31 -1.95 -13.21
CA ALA A 186 -3.80 -1.95 -14.59
C ALA A 186 -4.78 -2.56 -15.58
N ILE A 187 -5.55 -3.58 -15.17
CA ILE A 187 -6.65 -4.13 -15.98
C ILE A 187 -7.78 -3.12 -16.10
N ASP A 188 -8.21 -2.51 -15.01
CA ASP A 188 -9.27 -1.50 -15.00
C ASP A 188 -8.96 -0.31 -15.93
N GLU A 189 -7.66 0.04 -16.08
CA GLU A 189 -7.20 1.11 -16.98
C GLU A 189 -6.90 0.62 -18.40
N GLY A 190 -7.12 -0.66 -18.71
CA GLY A 190 -6.87 -1.24 -20.04
C GLY A 190 -5.40 -1.38 -20.41
N VAL A 191 -4.47 -1.31 -19.43
CA VAL A 191 -3.04 -1.45 -19.64
C VAL A 191 -2.63 -2.92 -19.75
N LEU A 192 -3.28 -3.80 -19.00
CA LEU A 192 -3.06 -5.24 -19.01
C LEU A 192 -4.36 -6.01 -19.21
N GLU A 193 -4.27 -7.19 -19.79
CA GLU A 193 -5.45 -8.05 -20.05
C GLU A 193 -5.82 -8.94 -18.86
N ASN A 194 -4.84 -9.34 -18.03
CA ASN A 194 -5.08 -10.23 -16.91
C ASN A 194 -4.16 -9.93 -15.72
N ASN A 195 -4.55 -10.41 -14.53
CA ASN A 195 -3.74 -10.31 -13.31
C ASN A 195 -3.32 -11.71 -12.83
N PRO A 196 -2.06 -12.11 -13.03
CA PRO A 196 -1.56 -13.41 -12.55
C PRO A 196 -1.38 -13.47 -11.03
N PHE A 197 -1.48 -12.33 -10.30
CA PHE A 197 -1.18 -12.21 -8.87
C PHE A 197 -2.40 -12.29 -7.96
N THR A 198 -3.56 -12.65 -8.47
CA THR A 198 -4.81 -12.78 -7.69
C THR A 198 -4.69 -13.75 -6.52
N ARG A 199 -3.82 -14.76 -6.64
CA ARG A 199 -3.54 -15.77 -5.60
C ARG A 199 -2.18 -15.64 -4.94
N LEU A 200 -1.45 -14.53 -5.15
CA LEU A 200 -0.09 -14.32 -4.63
C LEU A 200 -0.01 -14.54 -3.11
N SER A 201 -0.96 -14.01 -2.35
CA SER A 201 -0.99 -14.14 -0.88
C SER A 201 -1.17 -15.58 -0.37
N LYS A 202 -1.61 -16.52 -1.22
CA LYS A 202 -1.75 -17.94 -0.85
C LYS A 202 -0.42 -18.70 -0.93
N ARG A 203 0.60 -18.12 -1.55
CA ARG A 203 1.94 -18.71 -1.65
C ARG A 203 2.75 -18.60 -0.36
N PHE A 204 2.41 -17.62 0.48
CA PHE A 204 3.16 -17.29 1.69
C PHE A 204 2.35 -17.60 2.94
N LYS A 205 3.06 -17.92 4.02
CA LYS A 205 2.46 -18.11 5.34
C LYS A 205 1.76 -16.84 5.78
N LYS A 206 0.59 -16.99 6.34
CA LYS A 206 -0.15 -15.88 6.92
C LYS A 206 0.48 -15.40 8.22
N PRO A 207 0.45 -14.09 8.52
CA PRO A 207 0.88 -13.61 9.81
C PRO A 207 0.01 -14.21 10.91
N ILE A 208 0.66 -14.65 11.99
CA ILE A 208 -0.06 -15.06 13.20
C ILE A 208 -0.56 -13.79 13.87
N THR A 209 -1.89 -13.62 13.90
CA THR A 209 -2.50 -12.51 14.61
C THR A 209 -2.28 -12.69 16.11
N LYS A 210 -1.41 -11.88 16.70
CA LYS A 210 -1.25 -11.80 18.16
C LYS A 210 -2.06 -10.62 18.67
N ASN A 211 -2.79 -10.84 19.76
CA ASN A 211 -3.40 -9.73 20.50
C ASN A 211 -2.30 -8.77 21.00
N PHE A 212 -2.66 -7.51 21.14
CA PHE A 212 -1.74 -6.56 21.75
C PHE A 212 -1.38 -7.01 23.18
N PRO A 213 -0.11 -6.89 23.59
CA PRO A 213 0.32 -7.22 24.94
C PRO A 213 -0.54 -6.48 25.97
N SER A 214 -1.07 -7.23 26.94
CA SER A 214 -1.95 -6.75 27.99
C SER A 214 -1.74 -7.61 29.24
N ILE A 215 -1.77 -7.01 30.42
CA ILE A 215 -1.70 -7.69 31.70
C ILE A 215 -3.11 -7.99 32.25
N PRO A 216 -3.27 -8.97 33.16
CA PRO A 216 -4.53 -9.17 33.86
C PRO A 216 -4.92 -7.93 34.69
N PRO A 217 -6.22 -7.65 34.93
CA PRO A 217 -6.65 -6.51 35.73
C PRO A 217 -5.98 -6.45 37.12
N LYS A 218 -5.83 -7.56 37.80
CA LYS A 218 -5.20 -7.67 39.11
C LYS A 218 -3.75 -7.18 39.20
N GLU A 219 -3.04 -7.09 38.06
CA GLU A 219 -1.68 -6.59 37.97
C GLU A 219 -1.60 -5.08 37.68
N LEU A 220 -2.74 -4.40 37.51
CA LEU A 220 -2.77 -2.96 37.28
C LEU A 220 -2.06 -2.12 38.38
N PRO A 221 -2.11 -2.47 39.68
CA PRO A 221 -1.35 -1.75 40.73
C PRO A 221 0.14 -1.65 40.42
N ARG A 222 0.76 -2.69 39.83
CA ARG A 222 2.17 -2.68 39.40
C ARG A 222 2.51 -1.55 38.42
N VAL A 223 1.57 -1.17 37.59
CA VAL A 223 1.75 -0.06 36.63
C VAL A 223 1.84 1.27 37.38
N PHE A 224 0.95 1.49 38.32
CA PHE A 224 0.93 2.72 39.13
C PHE A 224 2.12 2.83 40.06
N ASP A 225 2.55 1.74 40.70
CA ASP A 225 3.75 1.69 41.52
C ASP A 225 4.97 2.18 40.72
N LYS A 226 5.26 1.55 39.58
CA LYS A 226 6.37 1.95 38.71
C LYS A 226 6.23 3.36 38.16
N LEU A 227 4.99 3.78 37.83
CA LEU A 227 4.72 5.12 37.34
C LEU A 227 4.97 6.20 38.39
N ASN A 228 4.62 5.93 39.64
CA ASN A 228 4.86 6.85 40.78
C ASN A 228 6.36 7.04 41.02
N LEU A 229 7.14 5.98 40.99
CA LEU A 229 8.59 6.00 41.17
C LEU A 229 9.34 6.59 39.96
N SER A 230 8.68 6.78 38.83
CA SER A 230 9.31 7.25 37.59
C SER A 230 9.51 8.77 37.55
N ASN A 231 10.54 9.19 36.82
CA ASN A 231 10.79 10.59 36.45
C ASN A 231 9.93 11.10 35.29
N ALA A 232 8.84 10.37 34.93
CA ALA A 232 7.94 10.81 33.87
C ALA A 232 7.27 12.13 34.23
N LYS A 233 7.20 13.04 33.25
CA LYS A 233 6.55 14.36 33.44
C LYS A 233 5.10 14.19 33.84
N ILE A 234 4.59 15.09 34.68
CA ILE A 234 3.23 15.08 35.18
C ILE A 234 2.18 14.90 34.08
N ALA A 235 2.27 15.68 33.00
CA ALA A 235 1.31 15.53 31.90
C ALA A 235 1.44 14.18 31.15
N THR A 236 2.59 13.50 31.20
CA THR A 236 2.74 12.12 30.67
C THR A 236 2.04 11.12 31.60
N LYS A 237 2.20 11.27 32.92
CA LYS A 237 1.48 10.47 33.91
C LYS A 237 -0.04 10.65 33.77
N CYS A 238 -0.48 11.90 33.67
CA CYS A 238 -1.88 12.24 33.41
C CYS A 238 -2.41 11.64 32.09
N LEU A 239 -1.62 11.66 31.00
CA LEU A 239 -2.02 11.05 29.72
C LEU A 239 -2.21 9.54 29.84
N ILE A 240 -1.29 8.84 30.55
CA ILE A 240 -1.37 7.40 30.75
C ILE A 240 -2.65 7.06 31.53
N GLU A 241 -2.87 7.75 32.65
CA GLU A 241 -4.05 7.54 33.50
C GLU A 241 -5.34 7.91 32.78
N PHE A 242 -5.37 9.03 32.07
CA PHE A 242 -6.53 9.45 31.28
C PHE A 242 -6.87 8.46 30.16
N GLN A 243 -5.86 7.96 29.43
CA GLN A 243 -6.07 6.94 28.40
C GLN A 243 -6.62 5.64 29.01
N LEU A 244 -6.14 5.24 30.18
CA LEU A 244 -6.65 4.08 30.91
C LEU A 244 -8.10 4.29 31.33
N LEU A 245 -8.41 5.41 31.99
CA LEU A 245 -9.74 5.75 32.49
C LEU A 245 -10.79 5.89 31.38
N THR A 246 -10.44 6.47 30.24
CA THR A 246 -11.36 6.70 29.12
C THR A 246 -11.41 5.60 28.10
N ILE A 247 -10.50 4.62 28.21
CA ILE A 247 -10.37 3.46 27.30
C ILE A 247 -10.17 3.89 25.81
N LEU A 248 -9.74 5.11 25.57
CA LEU A 248 -9.51 5.65 24.23
C LEU A 248 -8.30 5.04 23.54
N ARG A 249 -8.32 5.03 22.21
CA ARG A 249 -7.10 4.69 21.45
C ARG A 249 -6.06 5.79 21.61
N ALA A 250 -4.77 5.42 21.58
CA ALA A 250 -3.67 6.35 21.80
C ALA A 250 -3.74 7.63 20.92
N ASN A 251 -4.11 7.48 19.65
CA ASN A 251 -4.27 8.64 18.74
C ASN A 251 -5.50 9.49 19.07
N GLU A 252 -6.51 8.94 19.69
CA GLU A 252 -7.70 9.65 20.13
C GLU A 252 -7.38 10.43 21.41
N ALA A 253 -6.80 9.75 22.41
CA ALA A 253 -6.46 10.35 23.71
C ALA A 253 -5.54 11.58 23.59
N VAL A 254 -4.48 11.53 22.77
CA VAL A 254 -3.54 12.66 22.64
C VAL A 254 -4.12 13.85 21.89
N LYS A 255 -5.15 13.65 21.06
CA LYS A 255 -5.74 14.71 20.21
C LYS A 255 -6.97 15.37 20.80
N ILE A 256 -7.28 15.10 22.06
CA ILE A 256 -8.41 15.76 22.74
C ILE A 256 -8.14 17.23 22.85
N GLU A 257 -9.13 18.03 22.45
CA GLU A 257 -9.15 19.48 22.61
C GLU A 257 -10.04 19.86 23.80
N TRP A 258 -9.79 21.00 24.42
CA TRP A 258 -10.65 21.49 25.50
C TRP A 258 -12.09 21.70 25.06
N SER A 259 -12.30 22.04 23.80
CA SER A 259 -13.64 22.18 23.19
C SER A 259 -14.43 20.88 23.07
N ASP A 260 -13.76 19.72 23.20
CA ASP A 260 -14.43 18.41 23.15
C ASP A 260 -15.09 18.04 24.48
N ILE A 261 -14.78 18.76 25.56
CA ILE A 261 -15.20 18.41 26.92
C ILE A 261 -16.48 19.19 27.26
N ASN A 262 -17.57 18.46 27.46
CA ASN A 262 -18.78 19.00 28.06
C ASN A 262 -18.73 18.75 29.57
N TRP A 263 -18.46 19.80 30.35
CA TRP A 263 -18.32 19.75 31.81
C TRP A 263 -19.64 19.51 32.54
N GLU A 264 -20.75 20.01 31.97
CA GLU A 264 -22.09 19.83 32.55
C GLU A 264 -22.58 18.39 32.42
N GLU A 265 -22.44 17.80 31.23
CA GLU A 265 -22.79 16.43 30.95
C GLU A 265 -21.74 15.42 31.45
N LYS A 266 -20.59 15.90 31.91
CA LYS A 266 -19.42 15.07 32.26
C LYS A 266 -19.08 14.10 31.11
N ALA A 267 -18.95 14.65 29.93
CA ALA A 267 -18.78 13.89 28.70
C ALA A 267 -17.66 14.44 27.83
N LEU A 268 -17.03 13.55 27.07
CA LEU A 268 -16.08 13.89 26.02
C LEU A 268 -16.72 13.54 24.66
N HIS A 269 -16.77 14.49 23.74
CA HIS A 269 -17.35 14.33 22.41
C HIS A 269 -16.27 14.44 21.33
N ILE A 270 -15.88 13.34 20.74
CA ILE A 270 -14.87 13.30 19.68
C ILE A 270 -15.58 13.27 18.33
N PRO A 271 -15.38 14.27 17.44
CA PRO A 271 -16.03 14.29 16.14
C PRO A 271 -15.51 13.18 15.22
N ALA A 272 -16.34 12.79 14.25
CA ALA A 272 -16.10 11.64 13.37
C ALA A 272 -14.75 11.71 12.63
N GLU A 273 -14.35 12.90 12.19
CA GLU A 273 -13.13 13.14 11.41
C GLU A 273 -11.86 12.75 12.18
N ARG A 274 -11.91 12.83 13.52
CA ARG A 274 -10.80 12.46 14.40
C ARG A 274 -10.81 10.99 14.83
N MET A 275 -11.93 10.29 14.60
CA MET A 275 -12.04 8.86 14.89
C MET A 275 -11.35 8.00 13.82
N LYS A 276 -10.94 6.78 14.19
CA LYS A 276 -10.42 5.80 13.24
C LYS A 276 -11.50 5.42 12.24
N GLY A 277 -11.26 5.68 10.96
CA GLY A 277 -12.23 5.43 9.88
C GLY A 277 -13.11 6.63 9.53
N GLY A 278 -13.24 7.65 10.38
CA GLY A 278 -13.93 8.92 10.06
C GLY A 278 -15.46 8.84 9.89
N LYS A 279 -16.07 7.70 10.27
CA LYS A 279 -17.49 7.45 9.94
C LYS A 279 -18.48 7.92 11.02
N ARG A 280 -18.08 7.95 12.30
CA ARG A 280 -18.98 8.24 13.41
C ARG A 280 -18.27 9.02 14.51
N PRO A 281 -18.95 9.97 15.16
CA PRO A 281 -18.46 10.60 16.38
C PRO A 281 -18.47 9.57 17.51
N HIS A 282 -17.67 9.82 18.54
CA HIS A 282 -17.63 9.00 19.74
C HIS A 282 -17.77 9.87 20.98
N SER A 283 -18.80 9.60 21.78
CA SER A 283 -19.02 10.24 23.07
C SER A 283 -18.61 9.29 24.19
N VAL A 284 -17.81 9.77 25.13
CA VAL A 284 -17.29 9.01 26.28
C VAL A 284 -17.78 9.65 27.56
N PRO A 285 -18.55 8.96 28.40
CA PRO A 285 -18.85 9.44 29.74
C PRO A 285 -17.56 9.52 30.55
N LEU A 286 -17.37 10.60 31.28
CA LEU A 286 -16.20 10.82 32.11
C LEU A 286 -16.48 10.44 33.56
N SER A 287 -15.71 9.50 34.10
CA SER A 287 -15.72 9.21 35.54
C SER A 287 -15.19 10.38 36.34
N SER A 288 -15.52 10.44 37.63
CA SER A 288 -14.98 11.46 38.54
C SER A 288 -13.47 11.53 38.54
N GLN A 289 -12.78 10.38 38.38
CA GLN A 289 -11.34 10.27 38.28
C GLN A 289 -10.80 10.91 36.99
N ALA A 290 -11.48 10.68 35.84
CA ALA A 290 -11.09 11.28 34.58
C ALA A 290 -11.27 12.82 34.60
N LEU A 291 -12.32 13.31 35.24
CA LEU A 291 -12.53 14.75 35.44
C LEU A 291 -11.42 15.37 36.28
N ARG A 292 -10.99 14.74 37.38
CA ARG A 292 -9.83 15.23 38.19
C ARG A 292 -8.55 15.36 37.37
N ILE A 293 -8.30 14.39 36.44
CA ILE A 293 -7.15 14.50 35.52
C ILE A 293 -7.30 15.70 34.60
N LEU A 294 -8.49 15.95 34.07
CA LEU A 294 -8.74 17.09 33.20
C LEU A 294 -8.60 18.43 33.94
N GLU A 295 -9.06 18.51 35.19
CA GLU A 295 -8.88 19.68 36.05
C GLU A 295 -7.39 19.97 36.28
N CYS A 296 -6.61 18.98 36.67
CA CYS A 296 -5.16 19.09 36.80
C CYS A 296 -4.49 19.55 35.50
N MET A 297 -4.89 18.97 34.37
CA MET A 297 -4.35 19.38 33.07
C MET A 297 -4.78 20.77 32.65
N ARG A 298 -5.95 21.27 33.11
CA ARG A 298 -6.42 22.62 32.83
C ARG A 298 -5.54 23.68 33.45
N GLU A 299 -5.01 23.43 34.62
CA GLU A 299 -4.03 24.32 35.26
C GLU A 299 -2.70 24.37 34.50
N ILE A 300 -2.28 23.23 33.91
CA ILE A 300 -1.03 23.11 33.17
C ILE A 300 -1.15 23.63 31.72
N ASN A 301 -2.20 23.23 31.02
CA ASN A 301 -2.36 23.38 29.57
C ASN A 301 -3.68 24.07 29.17
N GLY A 302 -4.47 24.64 30.09
CA GLY A 302 -5.78 25.23 29.81
C GLY A 302 -5.76 26.38 28.79
N HIS A 303 -4.63 27.06 28.68
CA HIS A 303 -4.38 28.14 27.71
C HIS A 303 -4.03 27.63 26.30
N ARG A 304 -3.93 26.30 26.11
CA ARG A 304 -3.57 25.67 24.85
C ARG A 304 -4.78 24.98 24.20
N ARG A 305 -4.67 24.65 22.92
CA ARG A 305 -5.74 23.96 22.20
C ARG A 305 -5.98 22.54 22.71
N PHE A 306 -4.89 21.77 22.87
CA PHE A 306 -4.96 20.36 23.25
C PHE A 306 -4.78 20.19 24.76
N VAL A 307 -5.51 19.25 25.35
CA VAL A 307 -5.36 18.83 26.74
C VAL A 307 -3.94 18.31 27.00
N PHE A 308 -3.45 17.44 26.11
CA PHE A 308 -2.12 16.86 26.17
C PHE A 308 -1.22 17.44 25.08
N THR A 309 -0.67 18.61 25.34
CA THR A 309 0.17 19.35 24.39
C THR A 309 1.61 18.87 24.41
N SER A 310 2.26 18.83 23.24
CA SER A 310 3.69 18.54 23.10
C SER A 310 4.56 19.53 23.86
N TYR A 311 5.62 19.02 24.49
CA TYR A 311 6.67 19.85 25.13
C TYR A 311 7.70 20.39 24.14
N ILE A 312 7.67 19.90 22.89
CA ILE A 312 8.60 20.29 21.82
C ILE A 312 7.85 21.23 20.87
N ALA A 313 8.46 22.33 20.50
CA ALA A 313 7.90 23.27 19.51
C ALA A 313 7.58 22.57 18.18
N PRO A 314 6.53 22.99 17.48
CA PRO A 314 5.61 24.07 17.84
C PRO A 314 4.60 23.64 18.92
N TRP A 315 4.36 24.52 19.88
CA TRP A 315 3.57 24.29 21.09
C TRP A 315 2.07 24.02 20.88
N ASN A 316 1.57 24.13 19.67
CA ASN A 316 0.17 23.90 19.31
C ASN A 316 -0.09 22.50 18.74
N LYS A 317 0.83 21.56 18.92
CA LYS A 317 0.66 20.15 18.54
C LYS A 317 0.34 19.28 19.74
N PRO A 318 -0.47 18.22 19.56
CA PRO A 318 -0.67 17.24 20.62
C PRO A 318 0.61 16.45 20.90
N MET A 319 0.67 15.79 22.05
CA MET A 319 1.71 14.79 22.35
C MET A 319 1.74 13.69 21.29
N ASN A 320 2.89 13.04 21.17
CA ASN A 320 3.01 11.89 20.28
C ASN A 320 2.19 10.71 20.83
N SER A 321 1.41 10.06 19.96
CA SER A 321 0.61 8.87 20.34
C SER A 321 1.45 7.68 20.82
N GLN A 322 2.76 7.70 20.57
CA GLN A 322 3.70 6.68 21.08
C GLN A 322 4.27 7.04 22.47
N THR A 323 3.93 8.18 23.04
CA THR A 323 4.42 8.61 24.36
C THR A 323 4.10 7.58 25.43
N VAL A 324 2.86 7.10 25.49
CA VAL A 324 2.43 6.06 26.44
C VAL A 324 3.25 4.77 26.25
N ASN A 325 3.38 4.28 25.02
CA ASN A 325 4.15 3.06 24.73
C ASN A 325 5.63 3.21 25.07
N LYS A 326 6.22 4.39 24.82
CA LYS A 326 7.61 4.66 25.22
C LYS A 326 7.74 4.60 26.74
N THR A 327 6.90 5.31 27.47
CA THR A 327 6.94 5.33 28.93
C THR A 327 6.73 3.93 29.51
N LEU A 328 5.78 3.13 29.01
CA LEU A 328 5.59 1.76 29.47
C LEU A 328 6.84 0.88 29.25
N ARG A 329 7.55 1.05 28.13
CA ARG A 329 8.84 0.36 27.92
C ARG A 329 9.91 0.81 28.93
N ASP A 330 10.00 2.12 29.15
CA ASP A 330 10.97 2.71 30.09
C ASP A 330 10.67 2.24 31.53
N LEU A 331 9.42 1.92 31.85
CA LEU A 331 8.98 1.32 33.12
C LEU A 331 9.20 -0.22 33.18
N GLY A 332 9.72 -0.85 32.14
CA GLY A 332 10.02 -2.27 32.09
C GLY A 332 8.86 -3.18 31.66
N PHE A 333 7.83 -2.66 31.00
CA PHE A 333 6.70 -3.45 30.46
C PHE A 333 6.89 -3.89 29.01
N THR A 334 8.14 -3.96 28.54
CA THR A 334 8.45 -4.40 27.17
C THR A 334 7.91 -5.81 26.91
N GLY A 335 7.03 -5.94 25.92
CA GLY A 335 6.41 -7.23 25.58
C GLY A 335 5.24 -7.65 26.47
N GLU A 336 5.01 -7.01 27.61
CA GLU A 336 3.94 -7.33 28.57
C GLU A 336 2.72 -6.41 28.40
N LEU A 337 2.96 -5.10 28.24
CA LEU A 337 1.89 -4.11 28.18
C LEU A 337 2.21 -2.99 27.19
N VAL A 338 1.20 -2.61 26.42
CA VAL A 338 1.20 -1.43 25.55
C VAL A 338 -0.06 -0.60 25.81
N GLY A 339 -0.05 0.69 25.44
CA GLY A 339 -1.20 1.57 25.65
C GLY A 339 -2.51 1.08 25.01
N HIS A 340 -2.45 0.25 23.95
CA HIS A 340 -3.64 -0.42 23.40
C HIS A 340 -4.13 -1.53 24.31
N GLY A 341 -3.25 -2.18 25.09
CA GLY A 341 -3.58 -3.22 26.07
C GLY A 341 -4.47 -2.71 27.21
N PHE A 342 -4.47 -1.41 27.51
CA PHE A 342 -5.40 -0.80 28.49
C PHE A 342 -6.87 -1.12 28.19
N ARG A 343 -7.22 -1.17 26.91
CA ARG A 343 -8.57 -1.53 26.47
C ARG A 343 -8.88 -3.01 26.76
N GLY A 344 -7.86 -3.87 26.61
CA GLY A 344 -7.97 -5.29 27.00
C GLY A 344 -8.18 -5.46 28.49
N ILE A 345 -7.41 -4.73 29.34
CA ILE A 345 -7.58 -4.76 30.80
C ILE A 345 -8.99 -4.35 31.19
N ALA A 346 -9.48 -3.20 30.68
CA ALA A 346 -10.81 -2.69 30.96
C ALA A 346 -11.90 -3.64 30.48
N SER A 347 -11.78 -4.16 29.26
CA SER A 347 -12.72 -5.13 28.68
C SER A 347 -12.81 -6.39 29.55
N THR A 348 -11.66 -6.97 29.93
CA THR A 348 -11.65 -8.16 30.80
C THR A 348 -12.32 -7.88 32.12
N TYR A 349 -11.91 -6.83 32.82
CA TYR A 349 -12.50 -6.49 34.13
C TYR A 349 -14.01 -6.27 34.07
N LEU A 350 -14.49 -5.46 33.11
CA LEU A 350 -15.89 -5.09 33.00
C LEU A 350 -16.79 -6.28 32.60
N HIS A 351 -16.27 -7.21 31.79
CA HIS A 351 -17.00 -8.42 31.45
C HIS A 351 -17.01 -9.45 32.59
N GLU A 352 -15.94 -9.52 33.40
CA GLU A 352 -15.86 -10.41 34.57
C GLU A 352 -16.83 -10.00 35.70
N LEU A 353 -17.29 -8.74 35.74
CA LEU A 353 -18.28 -8.29 36.73
C LEU A 353 -19.69 -8.85 36.48
N ASP A 354 -19.99 -9.30 35.28
CA ASP A 354 -21.29 -9.90 34.84
C ASP A 354 -22.55 -9.09 35.20
N CYS A 355 -22.38 -7.80 35.54
CA CYS A 355 -23.47 -6.90 35.89
C CYS A 355 -23.85 -5.91 34.76
N PHE A 356 -23.06 -5.88 33.68
CA PHE A 356 -23.27 -4.99 32.55
C PHE A 356 -23.56 -5.76 31.27
N SER A 357 -24.43 -5.20 30.42
CA SER A 357 -24.66 -5.84 29.11
C SER A 357 -23.42 -5.76 28.22
N TYR A 358 -23.15 -6.85 27.51
CA TYR A 358 -22.03 -6.94 26.57
C TYR A 358 -21.98 -5.74 25.62
N GLU A 359 -23.14 -5.37 25.05
CA GLU A 359 -23.22 -4.26 24.11
C GLU A 359 -22.86 -2.91 24.74
N ALA A 360 -23.21 -2.66 26.00
CA ALA A 360 -22.89 -1.41 26.67
C ALA A 360 -21.37 -1.27 26.90
N VAL A 361 -20.70 -2.38 27.28
CA VAL A 361 -19.23 -2.41 27.39
C VAL A 361 -18.56 -2.19 26.04
N GLU A 362 -19.03 -2.85 24.97
CA GLU A 362 -18.51 -2.69 23.61
C GLU A 362 -18.68 -1.25 23.09
N TRP A 363 -19.79 -0.59 23.45
CA TRP A 363 -19.98 0.84 23.14
C TRP A 363 -18.97 1.75 23.85
N CYS A 364 -18.58 1.44 25.10
CA CYS A 364 -17.50 2.17 25.77
C CYS A 364 -16.15 1.99 25.05
N LEU A 365 -15.94 0.82 24.48
CA LEU A 365 -14.77 0.50 23.67
C LEU A 365 -14.81 1.08 22.26
N SER A 366 -15.90 1.75 21.84
CA SER A 366 -16.08 2.20 20.45
C SER A 366 -15.87 1.05 19.43
N HIS A 367 -16.37 -0.14 19.75
CA HIS A 367 -16.42 -1.26 18.84
C HIS A 367 -17.73 -1.23 18.04
N GLU A 368 -17.65 -1.55 16.75
CA GLU A 368 -18.84 -1.66 15.91
C GLU A 368 -19.55 -3.00 16.17
N THR A 369 -20.82 -2.96 16.53
CA THR A 369 -21.68 -4.15 16.44
C THR A 369 -21.82 -4.56 14.99
N ARG A 370 -21.41 -5.78 14.66
CA ARG A 370 -21.49 -6.33 13.28
C ARG A 370 -22.92 -6.52 12.78
N ASN A 371 -23.92 -6.41 13.65
CA ASN A 371 -25.32 -6.67 13.31
C ASN A 371 -26.03 -5.36 12.94
N GLU A 372 -26.29 -5.17 11.64
CA GLU A 372 -26.95 -3.95 11.11
C GLU A 372 -28.38 -3.76 11.61
N VAL A 373 -29.11 -4.83 11.91
CA VAL A 373 -30.47 -4.77 12.44
C VAL A 373 -30.50 -4.17 13.85
N ARG A 374 -29.50 -4.47 14.70
CA ARG A 374 -29.35 -3.88 16.05
C ARG A 374 -28.94 -2.40 16.00
N LYS A 375 -28.22 -1.95 14.97
CA LYS A 375 -27.85 -0.54 14.79
C LYS A 375 -29.03 0.41 14.69
N ALA A 376 -30.16 -0.05 14.14
CA ALA A 376 -31.35 0.76 13.95
C ALA A 376 -32.16 0.97 15.25
N TYR A 377 -32.06 0.06 16.20
CA TYR A 377 -32.84 0.10 17.45
C TYR A 377 -32.15 0.83 18.60
N ASP A 378 -30.84 1.09 18.55
CA ASP A 378 -30.09 1.64 19.69
C ASP A 378 -29.79 3.15 19.54
N LYS A 379 -30.84 3.95 19.45
CA LYS A 379 -30.75 5.41 19.38
C LYS A 379 -30.21 6.05 20.68
N SER A 380 -30.41 5.39 21.83
CA SER A 380 -30.00 5.91 23.15
C SER A 380 -28.52 5.71 23.44
N GLN A 381 -27.82 4.87 22.64
CA GLN A 381 -26.43 4.42 22.88
C GLN A 381 -26.18 3.95 24.32
N LYS A 382 -27.25 3.54 25.03
CA LYS A 382 -27.20 3.11 26.43
C LYS A 382 -26.41 4.08 27.33
N TRP A 383 -26.59 5.38 27.14
CA TRP A 383 -25.75 6.42 27.74
C TRP A 383 -25.66 6.26 29.27
N ARG A 384 -26.80 6.07 29.94
CA ARG A 384 -26.84 5.90 31.41
C ARG A 384 -26.02 4.69 31.85
N SER A 385 -26.19 3.53 31.22
CA SER A 385 -25.41 2.33 31.54
C SER A 385 -23.92 2.56 31.29
N ARG A 386 -23.57 3.31 30.25
CA ARG A 386 -22.16 3.64 29.96
C ARG A 386 -21.57 4.59 31.02
N GLN A 387 -22.35 5.51 31.57
CA GLN A 387 -21.92 6.34 32.70
C GLN A 387 -21.58 5.48 33.91
N GLU A 388 -22.45 4.53 34.26
CA GLU A 388 -22.25 3.58 35.33
C GLU A 388 -21.00 2.71 35.10
N ILE A 389 -20.84 2.16 33.89
CA ILE A 389 -19.66 1.36 33.47
C ILE A 389 -18.37 2.17 33.64
N MET A 390 -18.33 3.40 33.12
CA MET A 390 -17.12 4.22 33.15
C MET A 390 -16.79 4.69 34.58
N GLN A 391 -17.78 4.90 35.43
CA GLN A 391 -17.55 5.20 36.84
C GLN A 391 -17.03 3.97 37.59
N THR A 392 -17.64 2.80 37.41
CA THR A 392 -17.19 1.52 38.01
C THR A 392 -15.75 1.22 37.61
N TRP A 393 -15.41 1.42 36.33
CA TRP A 393 -14.04 1.28 35.88
C TRP A 393 -13.09 2.30 36.53
N GLY A 394 -13.51 3.54 36.64
CA GLY A 394 -12.75 4.60 37.32
C GLY A 394 -12.48 4.28 38.79
N ASP A 395 -13.48 3.75 39.50
CA ASP A 395 -13.35 3.37 40.91
C ASP A 395 -12.37 2.22 41.11
N TYR A 396 -12.41 1.22 40.19
CA TYR A 396 -11.41 0.14 40.20
C TYR A 396 -9.98 0.63 39.95
N VAL A 397 -9.80 1.53 38.97
CA VAL A 397 -8.50 2.15 38.70
C VAL A 397 -7.97 2.91 39.91
N GLU A 398 -8.84 3.65 40.60
CA GLU A 398 -8.47 4.36 41.84
C GLU A 398 -8.08 3.41 42.95
N GLN A 399 -8.80 2.29 43.14
CA GLN A 399 -8.42 1.25 44.11
C GLN A 399 -7.01 0.69 43.80
N CYS A 400 -6.70 0.45 42.52
CA CYS A 400 -5.38 0.00 42.09
C CYS A 400 -4.27 1.02 42.41
N LYS A 401 -4.56 2.33 42.25
CA LYS A 401 -3.63 3.40 42.65
C LYS A 401 -3.36 3.42 44.14
N VAL A 402 -4.43 3.32 44.94
CA VAL A 402 -4.29 3.26 46.42
C VAL A 402 -3.52 2.02 46.85
N GLN A 403 -3.75 0.89 46.22
CA GLN A 403 -2.99 -0.33 46.46
C GLN A 403 -1.51 -0.16 46.13
N ALA A 404 -1.18 0.47 45.03
CA ALA A 404 0.20 0.75 44.62
C ALA A 404 0.93 1.61 45.66
N LEU A 405 0.27 2.62 46.23
CA LEU A 405 0.87 3.44 47.33
C LEU A 405 1.16 2.67 48.62
N ARG A 406 0.54 1.52 48.81
CA ARG A 406 0.82 0.64 49.97
C ARG A 406 1.93 -0.36 49.67
N MET A 407 2.32 -0.52 48.41
CA MET A 407 3.41 -1.41 47.99
C MET A 407 4.77 -0.69 47.94
N SER A 408 4.73 0.65 47.78
CA SER A 408 5.90 1.56 47.82
C SER A 408 6.31 1.86 49.24
#